data_c9b6b668b5fa7c15adb007d2adf32caa
#
_entry.id   c9b6b668b5fa7c15adb007d2adf32caa
#
_cell.length_a   1.000
_cell.length_b   1.000
_cell.length_c   1.000
_cell.angle_alpha   90.00
_cell.angle_beta   90.00
_cell.angle_gamma   90.00
#
_symmetry.space_group_name_H-M   'P 1'
#
loop_
_entity.id
_entity.type
_entity.pdbx_description
1 polymer ?
#
loop_
_entity_poly.entity_id
_entity_poly.type
_entity_poly.pdbx_seq_one_letter_code
_entity_poly.pdbx_strand_id
1 'polypeptide(L)'
;MNYTVIPKSIVNFQTGNSKPIDIYVWATIKYCSNHKTNISHITEEKLSLLTGLDERTIRRSIKRLKDAGYLTVQTTVKEDADRGFIKRNTYYIKPEKSNYFFLDNSYFKRNYPAKIAGFLLLLKAICLNNTDTIQWSISQIAKGIGLSRNTTTALLNECQQLGLIKQIAKGYELTAGCFINSSVKKTNAGIYKEICDFCKVKGVAVPKWDKRAMSVLLTKYNAIGLSNIEPISIAYQLDKRCKNLPEKVSLPYFIKVLDMQEQYKAVIEQVEQNKLDKEDFNGFEF
;
A
#
# COMPACT_ATOMS: atom_id res chain seq x y z
N MET A 1 -5.52 -9.65 -3.20
CA MET A 1 -4.89 -8.71 -2.25
C MET A 1 -4.53 -7.45 -3.01
N ASN A 2 -4.96 -6.28 -2.51
CA ASN A 2 -4.68 -5.01 -3.17
C ASN A 2 -3.43 -4.30 -2.63
N TYR A 3 -2.53 -5.04 -2.00
CA TYR A 3 -1.30 -4.49 -1.42
C TYR A 3 -0.10 -5.41 -1.61
N THR A 4 1.08 -4.78 -1.61
CA THR A 4 2.39 -5.45 -1.63
C THR A 4 3.07 -5.27 -0.28
N VAL A 5 3.66 -6.34 0.25
CA VAL A 5 4.41 -6.33 1.52
C VAL A 5 5.87 -5.98 1.23
N ILE A 6 6.35 -4.86 1.79
CA ILE A 6 7.71 -4.38 1.62
C ILE A 6 8.45 -4.46 2.96
N PRO A 7 9.58 -5.17 3.06
CA PRO A 7 10.35 -5.23 4.29
C PRO A 7 11.06 -3.90 4.57
N LYS A 8 11.14 -3.51 5.85
CA LYS A 8 11.90 -2.32 6.24
C LYS A 8 13.41 -2.49 6.04
N SER A 9 13.89 -3.72 5.93
CA SER A 9 15.30 -4.05 5.65
C SER A 9 15.82 -3.54 4.30
N ILE A 10 14.94 -3.05 3.41
CA ILE A 10 15.35 -2.39 2.16
C ILE A 10 16.32 -1.21 2.40
N VAL A 11 16.29 -0.59 3.58
CA VAL A 11 17.27 0.46 3.94
C VAL A 11 18.70 -0.07 4.03
N ASN A 12 18.88 -1.37 4.24
CA ASN A 12 20.19 -2.02 4.34
C ASN A 12 20.78 -2.43 2.97
N PHE A 13 20.03 -2.23 1.87
CA PHE A 13 20.53 -2.60 0.54
C PHE A 13 21.79 -1.78 0.18
N GLN A 14 22.85 -2.48 -0.18
CA GLN A 14 24.18 -1.90 -0.46
C GLN A 14 24.40 -1.81 -1.99
N THR A 15 23.62 -0.99 -2.68
CA THR A 15 23.68 -0.82 -4.14
C THR A 15 24.23 0.56 -4.57
N GLY A 16 24.84 1.30 -3.64
CA GLY A 16 25.48 2.59 -3.90
C GLY A 16 24.49 3.70 -4.29
N ASN A 17 24.94 4.62 -5.14
CA ASN A 17 24.16 5.80 -5.54
C ASN A 17 22.88 5.49 -6.33
N SER A 18 22.78 4.28 -6.90
CA SER A 18 21.58 3.82 -7.62
C SER A 18 20.51 3.23 -6.70
N LYS A 19 20.74 3.21 -5.39
CA LYS A 19 19.89 2.55 -4.39
C LYS A 19 18.41 2.87 -4.52
N PRO A 20 17.94 4.12 -4.67
CA PRO A 20 16.52 4.37 -4.84
C PRO A 20 15.92 3.67 -6.07
N ILE A 21 16.62 3.71 -7.21
CA ILE A 21 16.17 3.03 -8.44
C ILE A 21 16.12 1.51 -8.23
N ASP A 22 17.16 0.94 -7.61
CA ASP A 22 17.26 -0.48 -7.36
C ASP A 22 16.15 -0.98 -6.41
N ILE A 23 15.84 -0.20 -5.38
CA ILE A 23 14.71 -0.45 -4.47
C ILE A 23 13.38 -0.47 -5.24
N TYR A 24 13.17 0.49 -6.16
CA TYR A 24 11.94 0.53 -6.93
C TYR A 24 11.81 -0.65 -7.90
N VAL A 25 12.90 -1.01 -8.60
CA VAL A 25 12.92 -2.22 -9.45
C VAL A 25 12.65 -3.47 -8.61
N TRP A 26 13.29 -3.61 -7.45
CA TRP A 26 13.07 -4.73 -6.54
C TRP A 26 11.61 -4.80 -6.06
N ALA A 27 11.04 -3.65 -5.64
CA ALA A 27 9.65 -3.57 -5.19
C ALA A 27 8.66 -3.93 -6.32
N THR A 28 8.96 -3.53 -7.56
CA THR A 28 8.15 -3.88 -8.73
C THR A 28 8.20 -5.38 -9.05
N ILE A 29 9.38 -6.00 -8.94
CA ILE A 29 9.50 -7.47 -9.04
C ILE A 29 8.68 -8.14 -7.93
N LYS A 30 8.74 -7.62 -6.71
CA LYS A 30 7.97 -8.10 -5.55
C LYS A 30 6.47 -7.95 -5.77
N TYR A 31 6.02 -6.83 -6.30
CA TYR A 31 4.63 -6.60 -6.68
C TYR A 31 4.11 -7.65 -7.67
N CYS A 32 4.95 -8.02 -8.65
CA CYS A 32 4.63 -9.01 -9.66
C CYS A 32 4.91 -10.46 -9.22
N SER A 33 5.29 -10.68 -7.98
CA SER A 33 5.58 -12.02 -7.47
C SER A 33 4.32 -12.69 -6.91
N ASN A 34 4.31 -14.01 -6.96
CA ASN A 34 3.33 -14.79 -6.23
C ASN A 34 3.59 -14.64 -4.72
N HIS A 35 2.59 -14.19 -3.97
CA HIS A 35 2.70 -13.89 -2.54
C HIS A 35 3.03 -15.12 -1.65
N LYS A 36 2.70 -16.34 -2.11
CA LYS A 36 2.99 -17.58 -1.37
C LYS A 36 4.42 -18.08 -1.61
N THR A 37 4.89 -17.98 -2.84
CA THR A 37 6.20 -18.53 -3.26
C THR A 37 7.31 -17.48 -3.29
N ASN A 38 6.98 -16.18 -3.32
CA ASN A 38 7.91 -15.08 -3.58
C ASN A 38 8.69 -15.20 -4.89
N ILE A 39 8.07 -15.85 -5.90
CA ILE A 39 8.64 -16.05 -7.22
C ILE A 39 7.95 -15.14 -8.21
N SER A 40 8.72 -14.46 -9.06
CA SER A 40 8.21 -13.63 -10.16
C SER A 40 8.78 -14.11 -11.49
N HIS A 41 7.94 -14.13 -12.52
CA HIS A 41 8.31 -14.45 -13.90
C HIS A 41 8.17 -13.21 -14.82
N ILE A 42 8.23 -12.02 -14.24
CA ILE A 42 8.07 -10.78 -14.98
C ILE A 42 9.21 -10.61 -16.01
N THR A 43 8.87 -10.13 -17.20
CA THR A 43 9.85 -9.80 -18.24
C THR A 43 10.50 -8.45 -17.99
N GLU A 44 11.70 -8.21 -18.56
CA GLU A 44 12.38 -6.92 -18.50
C GLU A 44 11.57 -5.82 -19.19
N GLU A 45 10.92 -6.14 -20.30
CA GLU A 45 9.98 -5.27 -21.02
C GLU A 45 8.82 -4.82 -20.10
N LYS A 46 8.19 -5.77 -19.39
CA LYS A 46 7.12 -5.44 -18.45
C LYS A 46 7.60 -4.62 -17.26
N LEU A 47 8.83 -4.88 -16.77
CA LEU A 47 9.47 -4.05 -15.76
C LEU A 47 9.71 -2.63 -16.28
N SER A 48 10.18 -2.49 -17.53
CA SER A 48 10.35 -1.20 -18.21
C SER A 48 9.04 -0.41 -18.22
N LEU A 49 7.96 -1.05 -18.65
CA LEU A 49 6.62 -0.46 -18.68
C LEU A 49 6.13 0.01 -17.30
N LEU A 50 6.33 -0.81 -16.25
CA LEU A 50 5.86 -0.49 -14.89
C LEU A 50 6.72 0.54 -14.18
N THR A 51 8.01 0.61 -14.49
CA THR A 51 8.95 1.50 -13.79
C THR A 51 9.25 2.79 -14.55
N GLY A 52 8.93 2.86 -15.83
CA GLY A 52 9.33 3.95 -16.72
C GLY A 52 10.84 3.99 -17.01
N LEU A 53 11.57 2.92 -16.69
CA LEU A 53 13.01 2.80 -16.92
C LEU A 53 13.29 2.05 -18.23
N ASP A 54 14.39 2.41 -18.91
CA ASP A 54 14.88 1.62 -20.03
C ASP A 54 15.40 0.25 -19.58
N GLU A 55 15.36 -0.75 -20.46
CA GLU A 55 15.76 -2.13 -20.14
C GLU A 55 17.21 -2.24 -19.72
N ARG A 56 18.12 -1.39 -20.25
CA ARG A 56 19.53 -1.39 -19.89
C ARG A 56 19.71 -1.00 -18.41
N THR A 57 18.95 0.01 -17.97
CA THR A 57 18.92 0.43 -16.55
C THR A 57 18.34 -0.66 -15.67
N ILE A 58 17.27 -1.35 -16.12
CA ILE A 58 16.67 -2.49 -15.40
C ILE A 58 17.69 -3.63 -15.26
N ARG A 59 18.35 -4.04 -16.35
CA ARG A 59 19.39 -5.09 -16.31
C ARG A 59 20.52 -4.75 -15.34
N ARG A 60 20.97 -3.49 -15.32
CA ARG A 60 22.00 -3.02 -14.39
C ARG A 60 21.50 -3.07 -12.94
N SER A 61 20.26 -2.69 -12.70
CA SER A 61 19.62 -2.75 -11.37
C SER A 61 19.50 -4.20 -10.90
N ILE A 62 18.96 -5.11 -11.74
CA ILE A 62 18.86 -6.53 -11.44
C ILE A 62 20.24 -7.13 -11.12
N LYS A 63 21.28 -6.76 -11.89
CA LYS A 63 22.64 -7.23 -11.63
C LYS A 63 23.12 -6.78 -10.25
N ARG A 64 22.98 -5.49 -9.88
CA ARG A 64 23.38 -4.99 -8.55
C ARG A 64 22.63 -5.68 -7.42
N LEU A 65 21.32 -5.89 -7.58
CA LEU A 65 20.47 -6.59 -6.60
C LEU A 65 20.89 -8.05 -6.44
N LYS A 66 21.24 -8.72 -7.53
CA LYS A 66 21.75 -10.09 -7.53
C LYS A 66 23.12 -10.17 -6.86
N ASP A 67 24.06 -9.31 -7.26
CA ASP A 67 25.42 -9.29 -6.74
C ASP A 67 25.44 -8.97 -5.23
N ALA A 68 24.51 -8.16 -4.76
CA ALA A 68 24.30 -7.85 -3.35
C ALA A 68 23.46 -8.88 -2.57
N GLY A 69 22.99 -9.94 -3.20
CA GLY A 69 22.25 -11.05 -2.56
C GLY A 69 20.79 -10.75 -2.20
N TYR A 70 20.19 -9.68 -2.73
CA TYR A 70 18.79 -9.33 -2.47
C TYR A 70 17.82 -10.00 -3.45
N LEU A 71 18.34 -10.55 -4.54
CA LEU A 71 17.57 -11.21 -5.58
C LEU A 71 18.37 -12.40 -6.12
N THR A 72 17.73 -13.58 -6.22
CA THR A 72 18.29 -14.70 -6.98
C THR A 72 17.61 -14.74 -8.35
N VAL A 73 18.39 -14.87 -9.40
CA VAL A 73 17.87 -14.89 -10.78
C VAL A 73 18.30 -16.19 -11.45
N GLN A 74 17.33 -16.94 -11.92
CA GLN A 74 17.54 -18.13 -12.76
C GLN A 74 17.08 -17.80 -14.18
N THR A 75 17.97 -17.94 -15.15
CA THR A 75 17.66 -17.72 -16.56
C THR A 75 17.46 -19.07 -17.23
N THR A 76 16.29 -19.26 -17.83
CA THR A 76 15.99 -20.43 -18.67
C THR A 76 15.94 -19.98 -20.14
N VAL A 77 16.48 -20.84 -21.02
CA VAL A 77 16.39 -20.64 -22.46
C VAL A 77 15.37 -21.68 -22.97
N LYS A 78 14.34 -21.20 -23.66
CA LYS A 78 13.37 -22.08 -24.33
C LYS A 78 13.42 -21.79 -25.83
N GLU A 79 13.34 -22.81 -26.61
CA GLU A 79 13.15 -22.71 -28.06
C GLU A 79 11.65 -22.40 -28.32
N ASP A 80 11.39 -21.36 -29.06
CA ASP A 80 10.06 -20.96 -29.51
C ASP A 80 10.02 -21.10 -31.02
N ALA A 81 9.00 -21.77 -31.55
CA ALA A 81 8.93 -22.13 -32.97
C ALA A 81 8.97 -20.90 -33.90
N ASP A 82 8.40 -19.75 -33.43
CA ASP A 82 8.27 -18.53 -34.22
C ASP A 82 9.37 -17.52 -33.96
N ARG A 83 9.98 -17.56 -32.75
CA ARG A 83 10.89 -16.50 -32.25
C ARG A 83 12.31 -17.01 -31.94
N GLY A 84 12.61 -18.28 -32.19
CA GLY A 84 13.89 -18.88 -31.87
C GLY A 84 14.11 -19.02 -30.36
N PHE A 85 15.34 -18.81 -29.90
CA PHE A 85 15.68 -18.98 -28.47
C PHE A 85 15.23 -17.78 -27.63
N ILE A 86 14.23 -17.99 -26.75
CA ILE A 86 13.72 -17.01 -25.82
C ILE A 86 14.34 -17.22 -24.45
N LYS A 87 15.03 -16.19 -23.93
CA LYS A 87 15.53 -16.14 -22.54
C LYS A 87 14.44 -15.64 -21.62
N ARG A 88 14.16 -16.39 -20.55
CA ARG A 88 13.20 -16.01 -19.50
C ARG A 88 13.90 -16.01 -18.15
N ASN A 89 13.76 -14.91 -17.41
CA ASN A 89 14.24 -14.78 -16.06
C ASN A 89 13.15 -15.17 -15.05
N THR A 90 13.54 -15.96 -14.07
CA THR A 90 12.75 -16.25 -12.88
C THR A 90 13.45 -15.61 -11.69
N TYR A 91 12.73 -14.76 -10.97
CA TYR A 91 13.24 -14.01 -9.82
C TYR A 91 12.74 -14.63 -8.53
N TYR A 92 13.66 -14.94 -7.63
CA TYR A 92 13.38 -15.47 -6.30
C TYR A 92 13.71 -14.38 -5.29
N ILE A 93 12.70 -13.97 -4.51
CA ILE A 93 12.82 -12.93 -3.51
C ILE A 93 12.88 -13.58 -2.14
N LYS A 94 13.92 -13.26 -1.37
CA LYS A 94 14.06 -13.79 -0.01
C LYS A 94 12.86 -13.38 0.85
N PRO A 95 12.15 -14.31 1.50
CA PRO A 95 11.04 -13.99 2.37
C PRO A 95 11.54 -13.30 3.63
N GLU A 96 10.89 -12.22 4.02
CA GLU A 96 11.10 -11.53 5.28
C GLU A 96 9.99 -11.92 6.27
N LYS A 97 10.36 -12.19 7.54
CA LYS A 97 9.42 -12.67 8.55
C LYS A 97 8.88 -11.57 9.47
N SER A 98 9.51 -10.39 9.50
CA SER A 98 9.17 -9.30 10.42
C SER A 98 9.59 -7.94 9.88
N ASN A 99 9.11 -6.86 10.48
CA ASN A 99 9.48 -5.49 10.15
C ASN A 99 9.20 -5.10 8.69
N TYR A 100 7.93 -5.10 8.32
CA TYR A 100 7.47 -4.71 6.99
C TYR A 100 6.42 -3.59 7.07
N PHE A 101 6.16 -2.98 5.94
CA PHE A 101 5.02 -2.09 5.72
C PHE A 101 4.22 -2.54 4.50
N PHE A 102 2.99 -2.08 4.42
CA PHE A 102 2.09 -2.40 3.32
C PHE A 102 2.04 -1.24 2.33
N LEU A 103 2.15 -1.56 1.07
CA LEU A 103 2.10 -0.63 -0.05
C LEU A 103 0.87 -0.94 -0.89
N ASP A 104 -0.01 0.03 -1.09
CA ASP A 104 -1.15 -0.11 -1.98
C ASP A 104 -0.66 -0.36 -3.42
N ASN A 105 -1.28 -1.30 -4.12
CA ASN A 105 -0.86 -1.69 -5.46
C ASN A 105 -1.05 -0.57 -6.50
N SER A 106 -1.88 0.44 -6.22
CA SER A 106 -1.99 1.64 -7.05
C SER A 106 -0.69 2.43 -7.14
N TYR A 107 0.24 2.24 -6.19
CA TYR A 107 1.57 2.84 -6.22
C TYR A 107 2.31 2.58 -7.52
N PHE A 108 2.26 1.34 -8.03
CA PHE A 108 2.95 0.92 -9.25
C PHE A 108 2.25 1.40 -10.54
N LYS A 109 1.09 2.03 -10.41
CA LYS A 109 0.34 2.66 -11.51
C LYS A 109 0.50 4.18 -11.54
N ARG A 110 1.10 4.76 -10.49
CA ARG A 110 1.39 6.20 -10.41
C ARG A 110 2.68 6.48 -11.15
N ASN A 111 2.66 7.41 -12.08
CA ASN A 111 3.83 7.77 -12.90
C ASN A 111 4.85 8.62 -12.11
N TYR A 112 5.31 8.12 -10.97
CA TYR A 112 6.41 8.75 -10.26
C TYR A 112 7.73 8.47 -10.98
N PRO A 113 8.67 9.45 -11.05
CA PRO A 113 10.04 9.14 -11.48
C PRO A 113 10.62 8.00 -10.64
N ALA A 114 11.21 6.99 -11.26
CA ALA A 114 11.65 5.76 -10.58
C ALA A 114 12.55 6.02 -9.36
N LYS A 115 13.38 7.06 -9.44
CA LYS A 115 14.26 7.48 -8.34
C LYS A 115 13.45 8.01 -7.15
N ILE A 116 12.40 8.78 -7.39
CA ILE A 116 11.49 9.31 -6.38
C ILE A 116 10.66 8.18 -5.77
N ALA A 117 10.12 7.30 -6.62
CA ALA A 117 9.39 6.13 -6.14
C ALA A 117 10.24 5.29 -5.18
N GLY A 118 11.44 4.92 -5.55
CA GLY A 118 12.34 4.17 -4.66
C GLY A 118 12.73 4.94 -3.40
N PHE A 119 12.91 6.26 -3.49
CA PHE A 119 13.21 7.09 -2.33
C PHE A 119 12.04 7.16 -1.34
N LEU A 120 10.81 7.26 -1.80
CA LEU A 120 9.61 7.19 -0.94
C LEU A 120 9.52 5.86 -0.18
N LEU A 121 9.86 4.74 -0.81
CA LEU A 121 9.92 3.44 -0.12
C LEU A 121 10.98 3.43 0.98
N LEU A 122 12.15 4.01 0.73
CA LEU A 122 13.21 4.17 1.74
C LEU A 122 12.75 5.05 2.90
N LEU A 123 12.09 6.18 2.61
CA LEU A 123 11.53 7.06 3.64
C LEU A 123 10.49 6.32 4.48
N LYS A 124 9.57 5.58 3.84
CA LYS A 124 8.55 4.80 4.58
C LYS A 124 9.18 3.75 5.49
N ALA A 125 10.26 3.13 5.05
CA ALA A 125 10.95 2.10 5.85
C ALA A 125 11.53 2.65 7.17
N ILE A 126 11.90 3.95 7.21
CA ILE A 126 12.42 4.62 8.42
C ILE A 126 11.35 5.40 9.19
N CYS A 127 10.12 5.46 8.72
CA CYS A 127 9.02 6.05 9.49
C CYS A 127 8.83 5.34 10.83
N LEU A 128 8.36 6.10 11.81
CA LEU A 128 7.88 5.54 13.07
C LEU A 128 6.86 4.44 12.79
N ASN A 129 6.83 3.42 13.63
CA ASN A 129 5.98 2.25 13.41
C ASN A 129 4.51 2.66 13.26
N ASN A 130 3.88 2.15 12.19
CA ASN A 130 2.48 2.42 11.84
C ASN A 130 2.13 3.90 11.61
N THR A 131 3.11 4.72 11.26
CA THR A 131 2.89 6.14 10.91
C THR A 131 3.51 6.48 9.56
N ASP A 132 3.23 7.67 9.05
CA ASP A 132 3.89 8.26 7.90
C ASP A 132 4.89 9.36 8.31
N THR A 133 5.29 9.38 9.58
CA THR A 133 6.10 10.44 10.17
C THR A 133 7.55 9.99 10.36
N ILE A 134 8.49 10.85 10.00
CA ILE A 134 9.93 10.71 10.22
C ILE A 134 10.37 11.86 11.15
N GLN A 135 10.82 11.55 12.36
CA GLN A 135 11.27 12.56 13.32
C GLN A 135 12.80 12.70 13.32
N TRP A 136 13.39 12.67 12.16
CA TRP A 136 14.85 12.71 11.97
C TRP A 136 15.28 13.97 11.21
N SER A 137 16.47 14.48 11.52
CA SER A 137 17.15 15.47 10.71
C SER A 137 17.57 14.89 9.36
N ILE A 138 17.84 15.75 8.37
CA ILE A 138 18.31 15.31 7.04
C ILE A 138 19.57 14.42 7.15
N SER A 139 20.49 14.75 8.04
CA SER A 139 21.71 13.96 8.25
C SER A 139 21.40 12.55 8.82
N GLN A 140 20.44 12.46 9.72
CA GLN A 140 19.99 11.16 10.26
C GLN A 140 19.24 10.34 9.20
N ILE A 141 18.38 10.99 8.39
CA ILE A 141 17.70 10.34 7.26
C ILE A 141 18.74 9.79 6.29
N ALA A 142 19.70 10.63 5.85
CA ALA A 142 20.76 10.24 4.92
C ALA A 142 21.55 9.02 5.43
N LYS A 143 21.96 9.04 6.69
CA LYS A 143 22.64 7.92 7.35
C LYS A 143 21.74 6.66 7.42
N GLY A 144 20.47 6.83 7.82
CA GLY A 144 19.53 5.73 7.99
C GLY A 144 19.18 5.01 6.68
N ILE A 145 19.14 5.74 5.56
CA ILE A 145 18.86 5.15 4.24
C ILE A 145 20.13 4.83 3.44
N GLY A 146 21.32 5.22 3.94
CA GLY A 146 22.59 4.95 3.29
C GLY A 146 22.81 5.76 1.99
N LEU A 147 22.40 7.04 1.97
CA LEU A 147 22.64 7.98 0.88
C LEU A 147 23.48 9.17 1.38
N SER A 148 24.11 9.91 0.45
CA SER A 148 24.78 11.15 0.81
C SER A 148 23.77 12.21 1.27
N ARG A 149 24.19 13.13 2.14
CA ARG A 149 23.34 14.25 2.62
C ARG A 149 22.85 15.10 1.44
N ASN A 150 23.72 15.41 0.48
CA ASN A 150 23.36 16.22 -0.69
C ASN A 150 22.29 15.53 -1.56
N THR A 151 22.47 14.23 -1.83
CA THR A 151 21.50 13.43 -2.56
C THR A 151 20.15 13.38 -1.81
N THR A 152 20.19 13.17 -0.49
CA THR A 152 18.99 13.12 0.34
C THR A 152 18.25 14.45 0.34
N THR A 153 18.97 15.58 0.48
CA THR A 153 18.37 16.92 0.43
C THR A 153 17.70 17.19 -0.92
N ALA A 154 18.38 16.88 -2.02
CA ALA A 154 17.81 17.06 -3.35
C ALA A 154 16.53 16.24 -3.55
N LEU A 155 16.52 14.97 -3.13
CA LEU A 155 15.34 14.09 -3.25
C LEU A 155 14.20 14.51 -2.31
N LEU A 156 14.49 15.00 -1.10
CA LEU A 156 13.47 15.56 -0.21
C LEU A 156 12.80 16.79 -0.84
N ASN A 157 13.59 17.71 -1.41
CA ASN A 157 13.05 18.89 -2.07
C ASN A 157 12.15 18.51 -3.26
N GLU A 158 12.60 17.56 -4.07
CA GLU A 158 11.80 17.05 -5.20
C GLU A 158 10.50 16.40 -4.73
N CYS A 159 10.54 15.59 -3.68
CA CYS A 159 9.33 15.00 -3.08
C CYS A 159 8.38 16.07 -2.51
N GLN A 160 8.90 17.16 -1.93
CA GLN A 160 8.08 18.28 -1.46
C GLN A 160 7.42 19.03 -2.60
N GLN A 161 8.17 19.32 -3.68
CA GLN A 161 7.62 19.96 -4.89
C GLN A 161 6.50 19.14 -5.53
N LEU A 162 6.62 17.81 -5.49
CA LEU A 162 5.59 16.88 -5.97
C LEU A 162 4.43 16.66 -4.98
N GLY A 163 4.46 17.30 -3.81
CA GLY A 163 3.43 17.14 -2.77
C GLY A 163 3.39 15.76 -2.12
N LEU A 164 4.47 14.98 -2.21
CA LEU A 164 4.55 13.60 -1.71
C LEU A 164 5.00 13.52 -0.25
N ILE A 165 5.61 14.58 0.25
CA ILE A 165 5.99 14.77 1.64
C ILE A 165 5.74 16.22 2.04
N LYS A 166 5.54 16.46 3.32
CA LYS A 166 5.54 17.81 3.91
C LYS A 166 6.53 17.88 5.06
N GLN A 167 7.15 19.04 5.24
CA GLN A 167 7.96 19.31 6.40
C GLN A 167 7.05 19.60 7.60
N ILE A 168 7.38 19.04 8.76
CA ILE A 168 6.71 19.26 10.04
C ILE A 168 7.70 19.83 11.04
N ALA A 169 7.25 20.22 12.22
CA ALA A 169 8.10 20.86 13.25
C ALA A 169 9.35 20.06 13.59
N LYS A 170 9.29 18.72 13.55
CA LYS A 170 10.45 17.84 13.77
C LYS A 170 10.48 16.76 12.68
N GLY A 171 11.00 17.09 11.50
CA GLY A 171 11.20 16.13 10.40
C GLY A 171 10.18 16.23 9.26
N TYR A 172 9.65 15.09 8.81
CA TYR A 172 8.82 15.01 7.60
C TYR A 172 7.64 14.07 7.80
N GLU A 173 6.56 14.33 7.08
CA GLU A 173 5.39 13.46 6.98
C GLU A 173 5.17 13.09 5.51
N LEU A 174 4.96 11.79 5.24
CA LEU A 174 4.61 11.29 3.91
C LEU A 174 3.14 11.57 3.63
N THR A 175 2.86 12.23 2.51
CA THR A 175 1.51 12.61 2.08
C THR A 175 1.05 11.86 0.84
N ALA A 176 1.88 10.95 0.34
CA ALA A 176 1.67 10.24 -0.93
C ALA A 176 0.40 9.35 -0.96
N GLY A 177 -0.23 9.05 0.18
CA GLY A 177 -1.50 8.32 0.29
C GLY A 177 -1.49 6.89 -0.28
N CYS A 178 -0.31 6.29 -0.45
CA CYS A 178 -0.13 4.95 -1.00
C CYS A 178 0.38 3.94 0.04
N PHE A 179 0.77 4.42 1.21
CA PHE A 179 1.21 3.57 2.29
C PHE A 179 0.01 3.20 3.15
N ILE A 180 -0.27 1.91 3.16
CA ILE A 180 -1.25 1.38 4.09
C ILE A 180 -0.54 1.31 5.43
N ASN A 181 -0.72 2.34 6.23
CA ASN A 181 -0.43 2.19 7.62
C ASN A 181 -1.30 1.02 8.07
N SER A 182 -0.68 -0.12 8.42
CA SER A 182 -1.38 -1.08 9.22
C SER A 182 -1.75 -0.29 10.47
N SER A 183 -2.83 0.48 10.34
CA SER A 183 -3.49 1.08 11.46
C SER A 183 -3.46 -0.02 12.46
N VAL A 184 -2.83 0.21 13.58
CA VAL A 184 -2.84 -0.64 14.77
C VAL A 184 -3.95 -1.62 14.56
N LYS A 185 -3.66 -2.95 14.40
CA LYS A 185 -4.72 -3.95 14.31
C LYS A 185 -5.67 -3.53 15.39
N LYS A 186 -6.81 -2.91 15.01
CA LYS A 186 -7.65 -2.28 16.01
C LYS A 186 -7.97 -3.39 16.97
N THR A 187 -7.50 -3.26 18.18
CA THR A 187 -7.79 -4.24 19.21
C THR A 187 -9.29 -4.17 19.48
N ASN A 188 -9.89 -5.24 19.91
CA ASN A 188 -11.29 -5.22 20.35
C ASN A 188 -11.57 -4.02 21.27
N ALA A 189 -10.64 -3.68 22.16
CA ALA A 189 -10.73 -2.52 23.04
C ALA A 189 -10.70 -1.18 22.28
N GLY A 190 -9.91 -1.05 21.22
CA GLY A 190 -9.85 0.14 20.39
C GLY A 190 -11.16 0.39 19.64
N ILE A 191 -11.70 -0.65 18.97
CA ILE A 191 -12.98 -0.56 18.26
C ILE A 191 -14.13 -0.27 19.26
N TYR A 192 -14.13 -0.93 20.40
CA TYR A 192 -15.16 -0.69 21.41
C TYR A 192 -15.11 0.74 21.94
N LYS A 193 -13.92 1.31 22.17
CA LYS A 193 -13.76 2.71 22.56
C LYS A 193 -14.36 3.64 21.51
N GLU A 194 -14.11 3.40 20.22
CA GLU A 194 -14.68 4.20 19.13
C GLU A 194 -16.20 4.12 19.10
N ILE A 195 -16.76 2.92 19.31
CA ILE A 195 -18.23 2.74 19.43
C ILE A 195 -18.77 3.52 20.63
N CYS A 196 -18.08 3.47 21.77
CA CYS A 196 -18.47 4.23 22.96
C CYS A 196 -18.47 5.74 22.70
N ASP A 197 -17.40 6.24 22.06
CA ASP A 197 -17.27 7.68 21.75
C ASP A 197 -18.33 8.12 20.74
N PHE A 198 -18.61 7.29 19.71
CA PHE A 198 -19.72 7.52 18.78
C PHE A 198 -21.08 7.58 19.48
N CYS A 199 -21.39 6.62 20.36
CA CYS A 199 -22.65 6.58 21.10
C CYS A 199 -22.80 7.85 21.97
N LYS A 200 -21.74 8.29 22.64
CA LYS A 200 -21.73 9.51 23.45
C LYS A 200 -22.03 10.75 22.60
N VAL A 201 -21.36 10.92 21.45
CA VAL A 201 -21.57 12.04 20.54
C VAL A 201 -23.03 12.07 20.03
N LYS A 202 -23.64 10.93 19.83
CA LYS A 202 -25.00 10.81 19.34
C LYS A 202 -26.06 10.78 20.45
N GLY A 203 -25.68 10.81 21.73
CA GLY A 203 -26.60 10.76 22.86
C GLY A 203 -27.29 9.41 23.05
N VAL A 204 -26.67 8.34 22.59
CA VAL A 204 -27.22 6.97 22.63
C VAL A 204 -26.55 6.16 23.73
N ALA A 205 -27.30 5.24 24.35
CA ALA A 205 -26.74 4.34 25.36
C ALA A 205 -25.62 3.46 24.78
N VAL A 206 -24.48 3.45 25.45
CA VAL A 206 -23.34 2.63 25.07
C VAL A 206 -23.70 1.13 25.17
N PRO A 207 -23.46 0.31 24.12
CA PRO A 207 -23.76 -1.11 24.17
C PRO A 207 -22.86 -1.82 25.18
N LYS A 208 -23.39 -2.87 25.83
CA LYS A 208 -22.57 -3.70 26.71
C LYS A 208 -21.51 -4.46 25.92
N TRP A 209 -20.34 -4.64 26.52
CA TRP A 209 -19.27 -5.43 25.94
C TRP A 209 -19.72 -6.90 25.74
N ASP A 210 -19.53 -7.39 24.52
CA ASP A 210 -19.71 -8.79 24.15
C ASP A 210 -18.49 -9.28 23.38
N LYS A 211 -17.79 -10.28 23.93
CA LYS A 211 -16.53 -10.79 23.35
C LYS A 211 -16.72 -11.39 21.94
N ARG A 212 -17.84 -12.08 21.70
CA ARG A 212 -18.10 -12.72 20.39
C ARG A 212 -18.43 -11.67 19.35
N ALA A 213 -19.34 -10.76 19.65
CA ALA A 213 -19.69 -9.66 18.77
C ALA A 213 -18.48 -8.77 18.45
N MET A 214 -17.63 -8.47 19.44
CA MET A 214 -16.39 -7.70 19.23
C MET A 214 -15.39 -8.43 18.32
N SER A 215 -15.26 -9.76 18.43
CA SER A 215 -14.39 -10.54 17.55
C SER A 215 -14.87 -10.49 16.09
N VAL A 216 -16.18 -10.58 15.85
CA VAL A 216 -16.77 -10.46 14.52
C VAL A 216 -16.59 -9.05 13.97
N LEU A 217 -16.85 -8.02 14.76
CA LEU A 217 -16.62 -6.62 14.39
C LEU A 217 -15.16 -6.36 14.01
N LEU A 218 -14.22 -6.87 14.79
CA LEU A 218 -12.80 -6.72 14.50
C LEU A 218 -12.42 -7.36 13.16
N THR A 219 -12.94 -8.57 12.90
CA THR A 219 -12.69 -9.28 11.64
C THR A 219 -13.23 -8.50 10.45
N LYS A 220 -14.47 -8.02 10.53
CA LYS A 220 -15.10 -7.22 9.48
C LYS A 220 -14.41 -5.88 9.28
N TYR A 221 -14.07 -5.20 10.35
CA TYR A 221 -13.39 -3.91 10.33
C TYR A 221 -12.01 -4.01 9.65
N ASN A 222 -11.27 -5.08 9.93
CA ASN A 222 -9.98 -5.35 9.31
C ASN A 222 -10.12 -5.80 7.84
N ALA A 223 -11.22 -6.48 7.48
CA ALA A 223 -11.51 -6.90 6.11
C ALA A 223 -11.84 -5.71 5.18
N ILE A 224 -12.53 -4.71 5.70
CA ILE A 224 -12.90 -3.49 4.95
C ILE A 224 -11.68 -2.57 4.75
N GLY A 225 -10.57 -2.79 5.47
CA GLY A 225 -9.32 -2.04 5.31
C GLY A 225 -9.41 -0.57 5.75
N LEU A 226 -10.38 -0.25 6.58
CA LEU A 226 -10.67 1.10 7.00
C LEU A 226 -9.94 1.43 8.31
N SER A 227 -9.17 2.50 8.28
CA SER A 227 -8.30 2.91 9.38
C SER A 227 -8.96 3.83 10.41
N ASN A 228 -10.20 4.31 10.17
CA ASN A 228 -10.85 5.32 10.98
C ASN A 228 -12.30 4.97 11.36
N ILE A 229 -12.83 5.63 12.39
CA ILE A 229 -14.21 5.57 12.91
C ILE A 229 -15.26 5.85 11.84
N GLU A 230 -14.89 6.62 10.81
CA GLU A 230 -15.78 7.05 9.74
C GLU A 230 -16.66 5.94 9.12
N PRO A 231 -16.18 4.69 8.95
CA PRO A 231 -17.02 3.63 8.39
C PRO A 231 -18.25 3.30 9.22
N ILE A 232 -18.10 3.25 10.54
CA ILE A 232 -19.26 3.00 11.42
C ILE A 232 -20.20 4.20 11.38
N SER A 233 -19.65 5.40 11.36
CA SER A 233 -20.40 6.65 11.28
C SER A 233 -21.07 6.82 9.91
N ILE A 234 -20.38 6.54 8.80
CA ILE A 234 -20.92 6.60 7.44
C ILE A 234 -21.95 5.52 7.20
N ALA A 235 -21.66 4.27 7.56
CA ALA A 235 -22.64 3.18 7.44
C ALA A 235 -23.90 3.48 8.25
N TYR A 236 -23.75 4.12 9.37
CA TYR A 236 -24.85 4.57 10.21
C TYR A 236 -25.66 5.72 9.58
N GLN A 237 -25.00 6.69 8.93
CA GLN A 237 -25.65 7.78 8.20
C GLN A 237 -26.36 7.31 6.93
N LEU A 238 -25.83 6.27 6.27
CA LEU A 238 -26.39 5.68 5.05
C LEU A 238 -27.57 4.77 5.34
N ASP A 239 -27.71 4.23 6.54
CA ASP A 239 -28.91 3.50 6.94
C ASP A 239 -30.07 4.47 7.16
N LYS A 240 -30.80 4.77 6.08
CA LYS A 240 -31.97 5.67 6.09
C LYS A 240 -33.06 5.25 7.07
N ARG A 241 -33.02 4.03 7.63
CA ARG A 241 -33.90 3.56 8.70
C ARG A 241 -33.56 4.19 10.04
N CYS A 242 -32.36 4.78 10.16
CA CYS A 242 -31.89 5.43 11.39
C CYS A 242 -32.23 6.92 11.46
N LYS A 243 -33.31 7.38 10.87
CA LYS A 243 -33.83 8.73 11.12
C LYS A 243 -34.05 9.00 12.63
N ASN A 244 -34.36 7.95 13.37
CA ASN A 244 -34.41 7.96 14.83
C ASN A 244 -33.53 6.84 15.35
N LEU A 245 -32.39 7.17 15.95
CA LEU A 245 -31.54 6.25 16.68
C LEU A 245 -32.36 5.52 17.71
N PRO A 246 -32.31 4.18 17.75
CA PRO A 246 -32.90 3.47 18.87
C PRO A 246 -32.19 3.91 20.15
N GLU A 247 -32.94 4.17 21.21
CA GLU A 247 -32.38 4.57 22.51
C GLU A 247 -31.29 3.62 23.04
N LYS A 248 -31.32 2.38 22.58
CA LYS A 248 -30.34 1.34 22.91
C LYS A 248 -29.79 0.71 21.64
N VAL A 249 -28.52 0.91 21.37
CA VAL A 249 -27.77 0.27 20.29
C VAL A 249 -27.05 -0.96 20.83
N SER A 250 -27.06 -2.07 20.10
CA SER A 250 -26.31 -3.30 20.45
C SER A 250 -25.11 -3.51 19.55
N LEU A 251 -24.08 -4.26 20.00
CA LEU A 251 -22.94 -4.61 19.14
C LEU A 251 -23.34 -5.36 17.86
N PRO A 252 -24.29 -6.31 17.87
CA PRO A 252 -24.82 -6.91 16.65
C PRO A 252 -25.43 -5.91 15.66
N TYR A 253 -25.96 -4.79 16.13
CA TYR A 253 -26.44 -3.73 15.26
C TYR A 253 -25.31 -3.12 14.40
N PHE A 254 -24.16 -2.86 15.01
CA PHE A 254 -22.99 -2.36 14.26
C PHE A 254 -22.49 -3.38 13.24
N ILE A 255 -22.55 -4.68 13.54
CA ILE A 255 -22.22 -5.74 12.58
C ILE A 255 -23.15 -5.68 11.37
N LYS A 256 -24.47 -5.57 11.61
CA LYS A 256 -25.46 -5.47 10.54
C LYS A 256 -25.27 -4.22 9.68
N VAL A 257 -24.93 -3.09 10.28
CA VAL A 257 -24.65 -1.83 9.56
C VAL A 257 -23.42 -1.98 8.65
N LEU A 258 -22.37 -2.67 9.10
CA LEU A 258 -21.19 -2.94 8.29
C LEU A 258 -21.49 -3.89 7.12
N ASP A 259 -22.32 -4.91 7.33
CA ASP A 259 -22.77 -5.83 6.26
C ASP A 259 -23.56 -5.09 5.17
N MET A 260 -24.42 -4.16 5.57
CA MET A 260 -25.17 -3.32 4.63
C MET A 260 -24.24 -2.42 3.80
N GLN A 261 -23.18 -1.92 4.39
CA GLN A 261 -22.20 -1.08 3.68
C GLN A 261 -21.47 -1.86 2.57
N GLU A 262 -21.07 -3.12 2.82
CA GLU A 262 -20.48 -3.98 1.80
C GLU A 262 -21.43 -4.20 0.61
N GLN A 263 -22.70 -4.45 0.88
CA GLN A 263 -23.73 -4.62 -0.15
C GLN A 263 -23.94 -3.32 -0.96
N TYR A 264 -23.99 -2.17 -0.31
CA TYR A 264 -24.13 -0.88 -0.99
C TYR A 264 -22.92 -0.53 -1.85
N LYS A 265 -21.72 -0.84 -1.39
CA LYS A 265 -20.49 -0.62 -2.17
C LYS A 265 -20.48 -1.45 -3.45
N ALA A 266 -20.86 -2.73 -3.37
CA ALA A 266 -20.98 -3.60 -4.53
C ALA A 266 -22.02 -3.10 -5.54
N VAL A 267 -23.15 -2.57 -5.06
CA VAL A 267 -24.20 -2.00 -5.92
C VAL A 267 -23.73 -0.70 -6.59
N ILE A 268 -23.02 0.16 -5.89
CA ILE A 268 -22.46 1.41 -6.46
C ILE A 268 -21.42 1.07 -7.53
N GLU A 269 -20.50 0.15 -7.25
CA GLU A 269 -19.49 -0.32 -8.21
C GLU A 269 -20.14 -0.92 -9.47
N GLN A 270 -21.22 -1.69 -9.33
CA GLN A 270 -21.98 -2.20 -10.47
C GLN A 270 -22.70 -1.11 -11.28
N VAL A 271 -23.25 -0.11 -10.62
CA VAL A 271 -23.92 1.02 -11.28
C VAL A 271 -22.92 1.91 -12.02
N GLU A 272 -21.75 2.12 -11.45
CA GLU A 272 -20.66 2.87 -12.10
C GLU A 272 -20.12 2.11 -13.31
N GLN A 273 -19.91 0.78 -13.20
CA GLN A 273 -19.49 -0.05 -14.32
C GLN A 273 -20.51 -0.04 -15.45
N ASN A 274 -21.81 -0.19 -15.13
CA ASN A 274 -22.88 -0.14 -16.12
C ASN A 274 -23.05 1.25 -16.79
N LYS A 275 -22.60 2.33 -16.17
CA LYS A 275 -22.57 3.66 -16.80
C LYS A 275 -21.42 3.76 -17.80
N LEU A 276 -20.23 3.29 -17.42
CA LEU A 276 -19.06 3.24 -18.30
C LEU A 276 -19.35 2.38 -19.55
N ASP A 277 -19.95 1.20 -19.36
CA ASP A 277 -20.32 0.30 -20.47
C ASP A 277 -21.36 0.93 -21.42
N LYS A 278 -22.22 1.85 -20.94
CA LYS A 278 -23.19 2.58 -21.76
C LYS A 278 -22.60 3.80 -22.49
N GLU A 279 -21.61 4.45 -21.91
CA GLU A 279 -20.90 5.57 -22.55
C GLU A 279 -20.01 5.07 -23.70
N ASP A 280 -19.38 3.89 -23.55
CA ASP A 280 -18.60 3.26 -24.61
C ASP A 280 -19.47 2.76 -25.79
N PHE A 281 -20.75 2.47 -25.58
CA PHE A 281 -21.68 2.01 -26.62
C PHE A 281 -22.29 3.15 -27.45
N ASN A 282 -22.35 4.37 -26.91
CA ASN A 282 -22.89 5.54 -27.62
C ASN A 282 -21.83 6.29 -28.45
N GLY A 283 -20.59 5.82 -28.48
CA GLY A 283 -19.50 6.36 -29.29
C GLY A 283 -19.37 5.78 -30.70
N PHE A 284 -20.24 4.86 -31.11
CA PHE A 284 -20.29 4.29 -32.46
C PHE A 284 -21.63 4.60 -33.11
N GLU A 285 -21.86 5.86 -33.51
CA GLU A 285 -22.79 6.19 -34.58
C GLU A 285 -22.00 6.31 -35.87
N PHE A 286 -22.45 5.52 -36.88
CA PHE A 286 -21.96 5.44 -38.25
C PHE A 286 -22.18 6.73 -39.06
#